data_d5228daaf785362dded7fddb280b303a
#
_entry.id   d5228daaf785362dded7fddb280b303a
#
_cell.length_a   1.000
_cell.length_b   1.000
_cell.length_c   1.000
_cell.angle_alpha   90.00
_cell.angle_beta   90.00
_cell.angle_gamma   90.00
#
_symmetry.space_group_name_H-M   'P 1'
#
loop_
_entity.id
_entity.type
_entity.pdbx_description
1 polymer ?
#
loop_
_entity_poly.entity_id
_entity_poly.type
_entity_poly.pdbx_seq_one_letter_code
_entity_poly.pdbx_strand_id
1 'polypeptide(L)'
;MRPFNYLTWSLLAFICCSTAEKSSVSKWKLVWSDDFSYSGLPDSTKWNYDVGGHGWGNNELQFYTKQRLENARVEKGYLTIEARKETWEGKNYTSARLITKGKGDWQYGKIEVRARLPKGLGTWPAIWMLGSTTPLRWPDDGEIDIMENVGFNQGFIHGSIHCKKYYHVIGTQKTDTIKVEDCSEKFHVYGVEWSKDSVKVSVDEKEYFKFANEHSGYDAWPFDNKMHLLLNIAVGGNWGGQKGVDENIWPQKMEIDYVRVYQ
;
A
#
# COMPACT_ATOMS: atom_id res chain seq x y z
N MET A 1 -45.05 -47.33 63.08
CA MET A 1 -43.63 -47.32 62.70
C MET A 1 -43.57 -46.83 61.26
N ARG A 2 -43.04 -45.66 61.02
CA ARG A 2 -42.85 -45.13 59.68
C ARG A 2 -41.37 -45.16 59.37
N PRO A 3 -40.91 -45.54 58.16
CA PRO A 3 -39.50 -45.53 57.85
C PRO A 3 -39.04 -44.12 57.39
N PHE A 4 -37.84 -43.75 57.83
CA PHE A 4 -37.13 -42.51 57.43
C PHE A 4 -36.49 -42.74 56.05
N ASN A 5 -36.79 -41.79 55.10
CA ASN A 5 -36.10 -41.74 53.84
C ASN A 5 -34.88 -40.82 53.96
N TYR A 6 -33.69 -41.31 53.66
CA TYR A 6 -32.46 -40.56 53.53
C TYR A 6 -32.38 -40.01 52.12
N LEU A 7 -32.40 -38.67 51.96
CA LEU A 7 -32.19 -37.98 50.74
C LEU A 7 -30.67 -37.73 50.56
N THR A 8 -30.04 -38.46 49.65
CA THR A 8 -28.65 -38.25 49.30
C THR A 8 -28.54 -37.10 48.28
N TRP A 9 -27.86 -36.02 48.67
CA TRP A 9 -27.51 -34.91 47.83
C TRP A 9 -26.22 -35.22 47.07
N SER A 10 -26.32 -35.43 45.71
CA SER A 10 -25.17 -35.53 44.85
C SER A 10 -24.68 -34.13 44.45
N LEU A 11 -23.49 -33.75 44.96
CA LEU A 11 -22.80 -32.55 44.53
C LEU A 11 -22.22 -32.76 43.14
N LEU A 12 -22.81 -32.17 42.10
CA LEU A 12 -22.16 -32.04 40.78
C LEU A 12 -21.11 -30.94 40.82
N ALA A 13 -19.84 -31.31 40.80
CA ALA A 13 -18.74 -30.36 40.63
C ALA A 13 -18.65 -29.99 39.13
N PHE A 14 -19.03 -28.77 38.79
CA PHE A 14 -18.73 -28.19 37.46
C PHE A 14 -17.23 -27.88 37.36
N ILE A 15 -16.49 -28.69 36.66
CA ILE A 15 -15.12 -28.39 36.27
C ILE A 15 -15.20 -27.37 35.11
N CYS A 16 -14.98 -26.09 35.45
CA CYS A 16 -14.82 -25.02 34.47
C CYS A 16 -13.44 -25.17 33.85
N CYS A 17 -13.37 -25.79 32.67
CA CYS A 17 -12.15 -25.88 31.89
C CYS A 17 -11.93 -24.52 31.19
N SER A 18 -11.19 -23.61 31.81
CA SER A 18 -10.74 -22.39 31.17
C SER A 18 -9.65 -22.75 30.17
N THR A 19 -10.02 -22.79 28.90
CA THR A 19 -9.05 -22.79 27.81
C THR A 19 -8.35 -21.45 27.79
N ALA A 20 -7.14 -21.38 28.33
CA ALA A 20 -6.26 -20.23 28.13
C ALA A 20 -5.98 -20.12 26.63
N GLU A 21 -6.54 -19.09 25.98
CA GLU A 21 -6.12 -18.67 24.66
C GLU A 21 -4.62 -18.38 24.73
N LYS A 22 -3.82 -19.20 24.07
CA LYS A 22 -2.41 -18.90 23.82
C LYS A 22 -2.37 -17.61 23.01
N SER A 23 -2.10 -16.50 23.62
CA SER A 23 -1.69 -15.27 22.94
C SER A 23 -0.52 -15.64 22.03
N SER A 24 -0.76 -15.68 20.72
CA SER A 24 0.30 -15.84 19.73
C SER A 24 1.17 -14.58 19.85
N VAL A 25 2.38 -14.74 20.36
CA VAL A 25 3.39 -13.68 20.32
C VAL A 25 3.51 -13.26 18.87
N SER A 26 3.18 -12.00 18.54
CA SER A 26 3.27 -11.50 17.18
C SER A 26 4.69 -11.75 16.66
N LYS A 27 4.81 -12.42 15.53
CA LYS A 27 6.07 -12.65 14.82
C LYS A 27 6.76 -11.32 14.44
N TRP A 28 6.01 -10.26 14.39
CA TRP A 28 6.37 -8.96 13.85
C TRP A 28 6.59 -7.92 14.95
N LYS A 29 7.73 -7.22 14.91
CA LYS A 29 8.05 -6.07 15.75
C LYS A 29 7.95 -4.79 14.91
N LEU A 30 7.19 -3.78 15.39
CA LEU A 30 7.13 -2.46 14.76
C LEU A 30 8.53 -1.81 14.79
N VAL A 31 9.06 -1.46 13.61
CA VAL A 31 10.39 -0.84 13.45
C VAL A 31 10.34 0.57 12.89
N TRP A 32 9.24 0.94 12.21
CA TRP A 32 9.02 2.28 11.68
C TRP A 32 7.52 2.55 11.53
N SER A 33 7.09 3.78 11.80
CA SER A 33 5.71 4.18 11.57
C SER A 33 5.59 5.68 11.33
N ASP A 34 4.50 6.07 10.67
CA ASP A 34 3.93 7.40 10.70
C ASP A 34 2.42 7.29 10.85
N ASP A 35 1.90 7.73 11.98
CA ASP A 35 0.47 7.74 12.31
C ASP A 35 -0.14 9.15 12.10
N PHE A 36 0.58 10.06 11.45
CA PHE A 36 0.14 11.39 11.02
C PHE A 36 -0.55 12.22 12.11
N SER A 37 -0.07 12.11 13.35
CA SER A 37 -0.62 12.78 14.55
C SER A 37 -0.20 14.26 14.69
N TYR A 38 0.29 14.87 13.63
CA TYR A 38 0.72 16.26 13.54
C TYR A 38 -0.06 16.99 12.43
N SER A 39 0.28 18.26 12.13
CA SER A 39 -0.31 19.04 11.03
C SER A 39 0.76 19.77 10.23
N GLY A 40 0.51 19.97 8.94
CA GLY A 40 1.41 20.67 8.03
C GLY A 40 1.97 19.77 6.93
N LEU A 41 3.22 20.00 6.54
CA LEU A 41 3.89 19.16 5.54
C LEU A 41 4.23 17.77 6.14
N PRO A 42 4.28 16.71 5.33
CA PRO A 42 4.82 15.41 5.73
C PRO A 42 6.20 15.54 6.39
N ASP A 43 6.41 14.79 7.47
CA ASP A 43 7.64 14.84 8.28
C ASP A 43 8.87 14.57 7.42
N SER A 44 9.72 15.59 7.28
CA SER A 44 10.93 15.55 6.46
C SER A 44 12.00 14.57 6.98
N THR A 45 11.86 14.05 8.19
CA THR A 45 12.73 12.97 8.70
C THR A 45 12.32 11.59 8.20
N LYS A 46 11.08 11.45 7.73
CA LYS A 46 10.48 10.19 7.25
C LYS A 46 10.24 10.17 5.75
N TRP A 47 9.91 11.33 5.17
CA TRP A 47 9.48 11.44 3.78
C TRP A 47 10.38 12.33 2.94
N ASN A 48 10.62 11.91 1.71
CA ASN A 48 11.16 12.69 0.61
C ASN A 48 10.09 12.81 -0.49
N TYR A 49 10.43 13.48 -1.57
CA TYR A 49 9.57 13.69 -2.74
C TYR A 49 10.31 13.33 -4.01
N ASP A 50 9.66 12.61 -4.90
CA ASP A 50 10.01 12.60 -6.30
C ASP A 50 9.33 13.78 -6.99
N VAL A 51 10.07 14.52 -7.83
CA VAL A 51 9.62 15.80 -8.40
C VAL A 51 9.75 15.77 -9.90
N GLY A 52 8.75 16.30 -10.60
CA GLY A 52 8.81 16.48 -12.05
C GLY A 52 7.55 16.07 -12.80
N GLY A 53 7.52 16.40 -14.09
CA GLY A 53 6.40 16.16 -14.99
C GLY A 53 6.80 15.48 -16.30
N HIS A 54 7.86 14.67 -16.29
CA HIS A 54 8.38 13.99 -17.50
C HIS A 54 7.55 12.76 -17.94
N GLY A 55 6.40 12.50 -17.28
CA GLY A 55 5.50 11.39 -17.62
C GLY A 55 5.84 10.07 -16.95
N TRP A 56 6.93 10.01 -16.17
CA TRP A 56 7.30 8.90 -15.27
C TRP A 56 7.31 7.50 -15.93
N GLY A 57 7.65 7.44 -17.22
CA GLY A 57 7.68 6.20 -18.01
C GLY A 57 6.30 5.75 -18.53
N ASN A 58 5.22 6.35 -18.08
CA ASN A 58 3.84 5.94 -18.36
C ASN A 58 2.99 7.02 -19.06
N ASN A 59 3.60 8.09 -19.59
CA ASN A 59 2.91 9.24 -20.17
C ASN A 59 1.89 9.88 -19.21
N GLU A 60 2.20 9.90 -17.91
CA GLU A 60 1.39 10.51 -16.87
C GLU A 60 1.29 12.03 -17.08
N LEU A 61 0.13 12.60 -16.74
CA LEU A 61 -0.20 13.99 -17.09
C LEU A 61 0.18 15.01 -16.01
N GLN A 62 0.36 14.59 -14.75
CA GLN A 62 0.65 15.48 -13.64
C GLN A 62 2.13 15.86 -13.56
N PHE A 63 2.36 16.98 -12.88
CA PHE A 63 3.63 17.35 -12.27
C PHE A 63 3.59 16.94 -10.78
N TYR A 64 4.52 16.12 -10.32
CA TYR A 64 4.70 15.87 -8.89
C TYR A 64 5.47 17.00 -8.26
N THR A 65 4.85 17.65 -7.28
CA THR A 65 5.39 18.82 -6.58
C THR A 65 6.16 18.42 -5.31
N LYS A 66 6.95 19.37 -4.78
CA LYS A 66 7.69 19.17 -3.53
C LYS A 66 7.21 20.17 -2.48
N GLN A 67 6.97 19.68 -1.25
CA GLN A 67 6.68 20.52 -0.07
C GLN A 67 5.55 21.55 -0.32
N ARG A 68 4.49 21.11 -1.00
CA ARG A 68 3.35 21.95 -1.33
C ARG A 68 2.11 21.39 -0.62
N LEU A 69 1.53 22.17 0.30
CA LEU A 69 0.38 21.77 1.12
C LEU A 69 -0.86 21.43 0.30
N GLU A 70 -1.00 22.01 -0.88
CA GLU A 70 -2.10 21.71 -1.80
C GLU A 70 -2.03 20.27 -2.34
N ASN A 71 -0.83 19.68 -2.47
CA ASN A 71 -0.65 18.34 -3.01
C ASN A 71 -0.31 17.29 -1.97
N ALA A 72 0.36 17.67 -0.86
CA ALA A 72 0.65 16.74 0.24
C ALA A 72 0.63 17.47 1.58
N ARG A 73 -0.25 17.08 2.48
CA ARG A 73 -0.38 17.64 3.81
C ARG A 73 -0.86 16.63 4.82
N VAL A 74 -0.49 16.84 6.06
CA VAL A 74 -1.04 16.16 7.22
C VAL A 74 -2.06 17.07 7.88
N GLU A 75 -3.30 16.60 7.94
CA GLU A 75 -4.40 17.32 8.59
C GLU A 75 -5.42 16.34 9.15
N LYS A 76 -6.04 16.66 10.29
CA LYS A 76 -7.11 15.85 10.90
C LYS A 76 -6.71 14.40 11.18
N GLY A 77 -5.43 14.14 11.42
CA GLY A 77 -4.91 12.80 11.68
C GLY A 77 -4.67 11.95 10.43
N TYR A 78 -4.63 12.54 9.25
CA TYR A 78 -4.38 11.84 7.99
C TYR A 78 -3.30 12.54 7.16
N LEU A 79 -2.49 11.78 6.46
CA LEU A 79 -1.76 12.27 5.30
C LEU A 79 -2.73 12.32 4.12
N THR A 80 -2.91 13.49 3.55
CA THR A 80 -3.70 13.69 2.31
C THR A 80 -2.74 13.93 1.14
N ILE A 81 -2.75 13.04 0.15
CA ILE A 81 -2.18 13.28 -1.18
C ILE A 81 -3.32 13.73 -2.07
N GLU A 82 -3.17 14.89 -2.72
CA GLU A 82 -4.21 15.50 -3.53
C GLU A 82 -3.74 15.77 -4.96
N ALA A 83 -4.39 15.13 -5.93
CA ALA A 83 -4.22 15.44 -7.34
C ALA A 83 -5.21 16.53 -7.75
N ARG A 84 -4.72 17.57 -8.44
CA ARG A 84 -5.48 18.78 -8.79
C ARG A 84 -5.39 19.06 -10.28
N LYS A 85 -6.44 19.62 -10.85
CA LYS A 85 -6.41 20.21 -12.18
C LYS A 85 -6.01 21.69 -12.05
N GLU A 86 -4.79 21.97 -12.41
CA GLU A 86 -4.20 23.32 -12.41
C GLU A 86 -2.96 23.33 -13.29
N THR A 87 -2.62 24.49 -13.85
CA THR A 87 -1.41 24.64 -14.65
C THR A 87 -0.19 24.83 -13.74
N TRP A 88 0.82 23.96 -13.90
CA TRP A 88 2.06 24.02 -13.15
C TRP A 88 3.21 23.44 -13.99
N GLU A 89 4.30 24.19 -14.17
CA GLU A 89 5.50 23.75 -14.92
C GLU A 89 5.17 23.08 -16.27
N GLY A 90 4.22 23.68 -17.01
CA GLY A 90 3.79 23.21 -18.34
C GLY A 90 2.90 21.95 -18.31
N LYS A 91 2.41 21.52 -17.14
CA LYS A 91 1.43 20.46 -16.99
C LYS A 91 0.08 21.01 -16.55
N ASN A 92 -1.00 20.31 -16.85
CA ASN A 92 -2.37 20.70 -16.50
C ASN A 92 -2.88 20.03 -15.21
N TYR A 93 -2.05 19.24 -14.56
CA TYR A 93 -2.36 18.58 -13.30
C TYR A 93 -1.14 18.62 -12.39
N THR A 94 -1.40 18.73 -11.09
CA THR A 94 -0.39 18.56 -10.05
C THR A 94 -0.78 17.40 -9.14
N SER A 95 0.21 16.78 -8.48
CA SER A 95 0.03 15.78 -7.46
C SER A 95 1.28 15.72 -6.57
N ALA A 96 1.36 14.75 -5.67
CA ALA A 96 2.58 14.43 -4.94
C ALA A 96 2.93 12.96 -5.07
N ARG A 97 4.24 12.68 -5.07
CA ARG A 97 4.83 11.34 -4.94
C ARG A 97 5.80 11.38 -3.78
N LEU A 98 5.34 10.84 -2.65
CA LEU A 98 6.13 10.73 -1.42
C LEU A 98 6.93 9.43 -1.44
N ILE A 99 8.16 9.49 -0.95
CA ILE A 99 9.06 8.34 -0.90
C ILE A 99 9.77 8.27 0.44
N THR A 100 10.07 7.05 0.91
CA THR A 100 10.88 6.84 2.13
C THR A 100 12.36 6.65 1.85
N LYS A 101 12.82 6.69 0.59
CA LYS A 101 14.21 6.43 0.19
C LYS A 101 15.21 7.22 1.03
N GLY A 102 16.18 6.52 1.63
CA GLY A 102 17.20 7.09 2.50
C GLY A 102 16.74 7.42 3.92
N LYS A 103 15.46 7.17 4.25
CA LYS A 103 14.84 7.40 5.57
C LYS A 103 14.11 6.19 6.09
N GLY A 104 13.73 5.29 5.19
CA GLY A 104 13.09 4.01 5.45
C GLY A 104 13.37 3.10 4.25
N ASP A 105 14.51 2.42 4.28
CA ASP A 105 14.93 1.41 3.31
C ASP A 105 15.01 0.07 4.06
N TRP A 106 14.09 -0.83 3.77
CA TRP A 106 13.97 -2.11 4.48
C TRP A 106 14.37 -3.28 3.57
N GLN A 107 14.84 -4.33 4.17
CA GLN A 107 15.00 -5.64 3.54
C GLN A 107 14.09 -6.60 4.30
N TYR A 108 13.07 -7.11 3.63
CA TYR A 108 12.03 -7.95 4.17
C TYR A 108 11.19 -7.30 5.29
N GLY A 109 10.09 -7.91 5.60
CA GLY A 109 9.19 -7.45 6.65
C GLY A 109 7.73 -7.46 6.24
N LYS A 110 6.92 -6.84 7.06
CA LYS A 110 5.51 -6.56 6.78
C LYS A 110 5.32 -5.05 6.73
N ILE A 111 4.66 -4.55 5.70
CA ILE A 111 4.28 -3.15 5.58
C ILE A 111 2.76 -3.07 5.52
N GLU A 112 2.17 -2.17 6.28
CA GLU A 112 0.75 -1.88 6.29
C GLU A 112 0.53 -0.39 6.04
N VAL A 113 -0.34 -0.08 5.10
CA VAL A 113 -0.81 1.28 4.82
C VAL A 113 -2.33 1.28 4.91
N ARG A 114 -2.88 2.01 5.87
CA ARG A 114 -4.32 2.16 6.00
C ARG A 114 -4.75 3.41 5.23
N ALA A 115 -5.47 3.22 4.13
CA ALA A 115 -5.82 4.30 3.22
C ALA A 115 -7.24 4.21 2.68
N ARG A 116 -7.76 5.39 2.28
CA ARG A 116 -8.97 5.57 1.49
C ARG A 116 -8.59 6.18 0.15
N LEU A 117 -9.05 5.56 -0.95
CA LEU A 117 -8.58 5.87 -2.29
C LEU A 117 -9.40 6.97 -2.97
N PRO A 118 -8.83 7.72 -3.93
CA PRO A 118 -9.57 8.58 -4.84
C PRO A 118 -10.50 7.76 -5.74
N LYS A 119 -11.39 8.44 -6.45
CA LYS A 119 -12.30 7.84 -7.44
C LYS A 119 -12.42 8.67 -8.69
N GLY A 120 -12.85 8.01 -9.76
CA GLY A 120 -13.23 8.66 -11.01
C GLY A 120 -12.18 8.56 -12.11
N LEU A 121 -12.67 8.75 -13.33
CA LEU A 121 -11.94 8.47 -14.57
C LEU A 121 -10.67 9.31 -14.68
N GLY A 122 -9.55 8.66 -14.83
CA GLY A 122 -8.23 9.28 -14.93
C GLY A 122 -7.41 9.29 -13.64
N THR A 123 -7.98 8.85 -12.49
CA THR A 123 -7.19 8.65 -11.26
C THR A 123 -6.40 7.34 -11.32
N TRP A 124 -5.19 7.37 -10.79
CA TRP A 124 -4.34 6.18 -10.64
C TRP A 124 -3.51 6.31 -9.34
N PRO A 125 -4.11 6.04 -8.18
CA PRO A 125 -3.40 5.94 -6.91
C PRO A 125 -2.54 4.69 -6.84
N ALA A 126 -1.40 4.79 -6.16
CA ALA A 126 -0.52 3.66 -5.89
C ALA A 126 0.11 3.73 -4.49
N ILE A 127 0.21 2.55 -3.86
CA ILE A 127 1.01 2.22 -2.68
C ILE A 127 1.94 1.10 -3.13
N TRP A 128 3.23 1.38 -3.23
CA TRP A 128 4.17 0.49 -3.90
C TRP A 128 5.60 0.65 -3.40
N MET A 129 6.51 -0.19 -3.87
CA MET A 129 7.91 -0.18 -3.44
C MET A 129 8.85 -0.31 -4.65
N LEU A 130 10.00 0.37 -4.57
CA LEU A 130 11.11 0.24 -5.51
C LEU A 130 12.39 -0.16 -4.79
N GLY A 131 13.28 -0.82 -5.51
CA GLY A 131 14.65 -1.05 -5.05
C GLY A 131 15.34 0.26 -4.64
N SER A 132 16.06 0.26 -3.52
CA SER A 132 16.74 1.45 -2.99
C SER A 132 18.12 1.68 -3.59
N THR A 133 18.50 0.92 -4.62
CA THR A 133 19.77 1.07 -5.34
C THR A 133 19.92 2.46 -5.97
N THR A 134 21.16 2.90 -6.18
CA THR A 134 21.47 4.16 -6.85
C THR A 134 22.63 3.97 -7.82
N PRO A 135 22.48 4.19 -9.13
CA PRO A 135 21.23 4.51 -9.80
C PRO A 135 20.24 3.33 -9.83
N LEU A 136 18.95 3.62 -9.78
CA LEU A 136 17.89 2.63 -9.96
C LEU A 136 17.82 2.19 -11.43
N ARG A 137 17.77 0.88 -11.66
CA ARG A 137 17.62 0.28 -12.99
C ARG A 137 16.26 -0.43 -13.04
N TRP A 138 15.26 0.26 -13.51
CA TRP A 138 13.96 -0.33 -13.69
C TRP A 138 13.87 -1.13 -14.99
N PRO A 139 13.28 -2.36 -15.03
CA PRO A 139 12.68 -3.07 -13.90
C PRO A 139 13.68 -3.98 -13.14
N ASP A 140 14.97 -3.95 -13.45
CA ASP A 140 15.98 -4.92 -13.00
C ASP A 140 16.10 -4.95 -11.46
N ASP A 141 15.98 -3.80 -10.80
CA ASP A 141 16.17 -3.68 -9.35
C ASP A 141 14.88 -3.92 -8.53
N GLY A 142 13.80 -4.30 -9.22
CA GLY A 142 12.54 -4.78 -8.64
C GLY A 142 11.56 -3.68 -8.24
N GLU A 143 10.28 -4.00 -8.39
CA GLU A 143 9.11 -3.23 -7.97
C GLU A 143 8.08 -4.16 -7.34
N ILE A 144 7.46 -3.75 -6.25
CA ILE A 144 6.35 -4.46 -5.59
C ILE A 144 5.19 -3.48 -5.47
N ASP A 145 4.07 -3.79 -6.12
CA ASP A 145 2.85 -3.00 -6.05
C ASP A 145 1.92 -3.61 -5.01
N ILE A 146 1.75 -2.89 -3.88
CA ILE A 146 0.92 -3.32 -2.76
C ILE A 146 -0.55 -2.98 -3.06
N MET A 147 -0.79 -1.86 -3.71
CA MET A 147 -2.11 -1.41 -4.12
C MET A 147 -1.98 -0.48 -5.32
N GLU A 148 -2.61 -0.84 -6.40
CA GLU A 148 -2.93 0.05 -7.49
C GLU A 148 -4.42 0.00 -7.81
N ASN A 149 -5.01 1.13 -8.13
CA ASN A 149 -6.39 1.24 -8.62
C ASN A 149 -6.45 2.24 -9.76
N VAL A 150 -7.22 1.95 -10.79
CA VAL A 150 -7.46 2.89 -11.89
C VAL A 150 -8.93 3.31 -11.92
N GLY A 151 -9.18 4.60 -12.05
CA GLY A 151 -10.52 5.15 -11.91
C GLY A 151 -11.55 4.66 -12.92
N PHE A 152 -11.13 4.10 -14.07
CA PHE A 152 -12.05 3.46 -15.02
C PHE A 152 -12.46 2.03 -14.60
N ASN A 153 -11.78 1.44 -13.63
CA ASN A 153 -12.09 0.13 -13.07
C ASN A 153 -12.14 0.21 -11.53
N GLN A 154 -12.92 1.17 -11.04
CA GLN A 154 -13.04 1.49 -9.63
C GLN A 154 -13.39 0.25 -8.78
N GLY A 155 -12.71 0.11 -7.64
CA GLY A 155 -12.91 -0.99 -6.69
C GLY A 155 -12.18 -2.28 -7.05
N PHE A 156 -11.46 -2.36 -8.16
CA PHE A 156 -10.55 -3.47 -8.44
C PHE A 156 -9.13 -3.05 -8.06
N ILE A 157 -8.63 -3.65 -7.00
CA ILE A 157 -7.29 -3.41 -6.46
C ILE A 157 -6.33 -4.42 -7.06
N HIS A 158 -5.22 -3.94 -7.59
CA HIS A 158 -4.18 -4.76 -8.21
C HIS A 158 -2.96 -4.84 -7.31
N GLY A 159 -2.40 -6.03 -7.18
CA GLY A 159 -1.08 -6.28 -6.61
C GLY A 159 -0.18 -6.92 -7.65
N SER A 160 1.06 -6.47 -7.76
CA SER A 160 1.96 -6.90 -8.82
C SER A 160 3.40 -6.98 -8.34
N ILE A 161 4.24 -7.67 -9.12
CA ILE A 161 5.68 -7.46 -9.08
C ILE A 161 6.20 -7.18 -10.48
N HIS A 162 7.23 -6.35 -10.56
CA HIS A 162 8.02 -6.15 -11.76
C HIS A 162 9.50 -6.42 -11.48
N CYS A 163 10.13 -7.17 -12.38
CA CYS A 163 11.55 -7.43 -12.41
C CYS A 163 11.97 -7.73 -13.86
N LYS A 164 13.25 -7.87 -14.13
CA LYS A 164 13.75 -8.07 -15.50
C LYS A 164 13.08 -9.22 -16.26
N LYS A 165 12.78 -10.34 -15.56
CA LYS A 165 12.08 -11.49 -16.15
C LYS A 165 10.57 -11.26 -16.28
N TYR A 166 9.99 -10.44 -15.40
CA TYR A 166 8.54 -10.27 -15.29
C TYR A 166 8.16 -8.80 -15.19
N TYR A 167 7.67 -8.19 -16.28
CA TYR A 167 7.17 -6.82 -16.26
C TYR A 167 6.20 -6.53 -17.41
N HIS A 168 5.39 -5.48 -17.27
CA HIS A 168 4.25 -5.20 -18.12
C HIS A 168 4.63 -4.94 -19.60
N VAL A 169 5.77 -4.30 -19.88
CA VAL A 169 6.16 -3.93 -21.25
C VAL A 169 6.35 -5.16 -22.13
N ILE A 170 6.79 -6.28 -21.57
CA ILE A 170 6.93 -7.55 -22.30
C ILE A 170 5.76 -8.53 -22.02
N GLY A 171 4.73 -8.07 -21.30
CA GLY A 171 3.53 -8.86 -21.05
C GLY A 171 3.72 -10.04 -20.10
N THR A 172 4.74 -10.02 -19.23
CA THR A 172 5.09 -11.14 -18.35
C THR A 172 4.95 -10.82 -16.86
N GLN A 173 4.50 -9.61 -16.49
CA GLN A 173 4.32 -9.25 -15.07
C GLN A 173 3.49 -10.29 -14.31
N LYS A 174 3.78 -10.45 -13.05
CA LYS A 174 2.98 -11.25 -12.13
C LYS A 174 2.04 -10.31 -11.40
N THR A 175 0.75 -10.55 -11.53
CA THR A 175 -0.31 -9.70 -10.97
C THR A 175 -1.53 -10.51 -10.61
N ASP A 176 -2.28 -10.06 -9.61
CA ASP A 176 -3.62 -10.53 -9.31
C ASP A 176 -4.47 -9.36 -8.79
N THR A 177 -5.78 -9.57 -8.64
CA THR A 177 -6.72 -8.53 -8.28
C THR A 177 -7.69 -8.99 -7.20
N ILE A 178 -8.14 -8.03 -6.39
CA ILE A 178 -9.24 -8.22 -5.43
C ILE A 178 -10.25 -7.10 -5.60
N LYS A 179 -11.54 -7.43 -5.44
CA LYS A 179 -12.62 -6.44 -5.47
C LYS A 179 -12.86 -5.88 -4.06
N VAL A 180 -12.76 -4.55 -3.93
CA VAL A 180 -13.03 -3.75 -2.72
C VAL A 180 -13.93 -2.59 -3.14
N GLU A 181 -15.24 -2.80 -3.14
CA GLU A 181 -16.22 -1.87 -3.72
C GLU A 181 -16.22 -0.49 -3.05
N ASP A 182 -15.98 -0.46 -1.75
CA ASP A 182 -16.03 0.74 -0.92
C ASP A 182 -14.64 1.36 -0.64
N CYS A 183 -13.62 1.03 -1.44
CA CYS A 183 -12.24 1.53 -1.27
C CYS A 183 -12.13 3.06 -1.30
N SER A 184 -13.10 3.77 -1.90
CA SER A 184 -13.15 5.24 -1.93
C SER A 184 -14.05 5.84 -0.86
N GLU A 185 -14.75 5.02 -0.10
CA GLU A 185 -15.68 5.45 0.95
C GLU A 185 -15.15 5.14 2.34
N LYS A 186 -14.41 4.03 2.48
CA LYS A 186 -13.85 3.55 3.74
C LYS A 186 -12.33 3.38 3.66
N PHE A 187 -11.71 3.38 4.84
CA PHE A 187 -10.31 3.03 4.98
C PHE A 187 -10.16 1.51 5.00
N HIS A 188 -9.24 1.02 4.19
CA HIS A 188 -8.80 -0.37 4.15
C HIS A 188 -7.31 -0.46 4.45
N VAL A 189 -6.85 -1.59 4.94
CA VAL A 189 -5.43 -1.87 5.20
C VAL A 189 -4.86 -2.61 4.01
N TYR A 190 -3.99 -1.93 3.25
CA TYR A 190 -3.23 -2.51 2.15
C TYR A 190 -1.89 -2.97 2.69
N GLY A 191 -1.60 -4.26 2.58
CA GLY A 191 -0.45 -4.86 3.21
C GLY A 191 0.41 -5.69 2.27
N VAL A 192 1.70 -5.76 2.58
CA VAL A 192 2.63 -6.71 1.99
C VAL A 192 3.40 -7.44 3.08
N GLU A 193 3.50 -8.76 2.99
CA GLU A 193 4.49 -9.58 3.68
C GLU A 193 5.54 -10.01 2.66
N TRP A 194 6.76 -9.61 2.91
CA TRP A 194 7.89 -9.84 2.01
C TRP A 194 9.04 -10.50 2.74
N SER A 195 9.54 -11.58 2.19
CA SER A 195 10.63 -12.40 2.73
C SER A 195 11.57 -12.83 1.61
N LYS A 196 12.63 -13.57 1.94
CA LYS A 196 13.51 -14.19 0.94
C LYS A 196 12.79 -15.23 0.04
N ASP A 197 11.65 -15.75 0.50
CA ASP A 197 10.96 -16.86 -0.17
C ASP A 197 9.70 -16.41 -0.92
N SER A 198 9.11 -15.27 -0.56
CA SER A 198 7.88 -14.79 -1.22
C SER A 198 7.55 -13.33 -0.94
N VAL A 199 6.81 -12.74 -1.88
CA VAL A 199 6.03 -11.52 -1.73
C VAL A 199 4.56 -11.93 -1.67
N LYS A 200 3.83 -11.43 -0.66
CA LYS A 200 2.39 -11.68 -0.47
C LYS A 200 1.70 -10.35 -0.22
N VAL A 201 0.68 -10.06 -1.00
CA VAL A 201 -0.08 -8.80 -0.89
C VAL A 201 -1.49 -9.09 -0.40
N SER A 202 -2.00 -8.22 0.46
CA SER A 202 -3.31 -8.38 1.10
C SER A 202 -4.08 -7.07 1.18
N VAL A 203 -5.42 -7.18 1.27
CA VAL A 203 -6.32 -6.12 1.71
C VAL A 203 -7.09 -6.62 2.92
N ASP A 204 -7.08 -5.87 4.03
CA ASP A 204 -7.73 -6.23 5.30
C ASP A 204 -7.39 -7.67 5.73
N GLU A 205 -6.08 -8.00 5.71
CA GLU A 205 -5.50 -9.31 6.04
C GLU A 205 -5.85 -10.44 5.03
N LYS A 206 -6.71 -10.20 4.05
CA LYS A 206 -7.03 -11.17 3.02
C LYS A 206 -5.96 -11.14 1.92
N GLU A 207 -5.09 -12.18 1.89
CA GLU A 207 -4.11 -12.38 0.82
C GLU A 207 -4.84 -12.54 -0.52
N TYR A 208 -4.41 -11.79 -1.54
CA TYR A 208 -4.98 -11.88 -2.89
C TYR A 208 -3.93 -12.03 -3.99
N PHE A 209 -2.69 -11.67 -3.73
CA PHE A 209 -1.57 -11.90 -4.63
C PHE A 209 -0.40 -12.53 -3.90
N LYS A 210 0.24 -13.50 -4.55
CA LYS A 210 1.46 -14.13 -4.04
C LYS A 210 2.41 -14.45 -5.17
N PHE A 211 3.67 -14.04 -5.01
CA PHE A 211 4.77 -14.44 -5.87
C PHE A 211 5.85 -15.15 -5.03
N ALA A 212 6.12 -16.41 -5.37
CA ALA A 212 7.16 -17.20 -4.70
C ALA A 212 8.50 -17.06 -5.42
N ASN A 213 9.60 -17.05 -4.66
CA ASN A 213 10.94 -17.06 -5.22
C ASN A 213 11.17 -18.38 -5.97
N GLU A 214 11.40 -18.29 -7.26
CA GLU A 214 11.66 -19.43 -8.14
C GLU A 214 13.11 -19.93 -8.03
N HIS A 215 13.98 -19.23 -7.27
CA HIS A 215 15.41 -19.50 -7.14
C HIS A 215 16.13 -19.54 -8.51
N SER A 216 15.65 -18.77 -9.49
CA SER A 216 16.16 -18.73 -10.86
C SER A 216 17.08 -17.52 -11.13
N GLY A 217 17.61 -16.89 -10.08
CA GLY A 217 18.57 -15.79 -10.12
C GLY A 217 17.95 -14.40 -10.06
N TYR A 218 18.83 -13.38 -10.12
CA TYR A 218 18.48 -11.97 -9.90
C TYR A 218 17.44 -11.43 -10.89
N ASP A 219 17.49 -11.84 -12.14
CA ASP A 219 16.55 -11.40 -13.17
C ASP A 219 15.08 -11.72 -12.83
N ALA A 220 14.86 -12.78 -12.03
CA ALA A 220 13.54 -13.19 -11.56
C ALA A 220 13.24 -12.77 -10.12
N TRP A 221 14.28 -12.52 -9.29
CA TRP A 221 14.13 -12.24 -7.88
C TRP A 221 15.13 -11.18 -7.39
N PRO A 222 14.93 -9.88 -7.72
CA PRO A 222 15.75 -8.78 -7.18
C PRO A 222 15.33 -8.36 -5.75
N PHE A 223 14.31 -9.00 -5.19
CA PHE A 223 13.66 -8.61 -3.94
C PHE A 223 14.46 -8.94 -2.67
N ASP A 224 15.68 -9.45 -2.81
CA ASP A 224 16.64 -9.60 -1.70
C ASP A 224 17.38 -8.29 -1.37
N ASN A 225 17.19 -7.24 -2.18
CA ASN A 225 17.73 -5.91 -1.93
C ASN A 225 16.84 -5.11 -0.97
N LYS A 226 17.38 -4.02 -0.42
CA LYS A 226 16.57 -3.03 0.28
C LYS A 226 15.63 -2.33 -0.69
N MET A 227 14.40 -2.11 -0.22
CA MET A 227 13.37 -1.39 -0.96
C MET A 227 12.80 -0.25 -0.10
N HIS A 228 12.29 0.77 -0.75
CA HIS A 228 11.61 1.90 -0.11
C HIS A 228 10.18 2.02 -0.59
N LEU A 229 9.32 2.61 0.24
CA LEU A 229 7.90 2.81 -0.03
C LEU A 229 7.66 4.08 -0.83
N LEU A 230 6.68 4.03 -1.72
CA LEU A 230 6.18 5.17 -2.50
C LEU A 230 4.66 5.27 -2.35
N LEU A 231 4.16 6.52 -2.27
CA LEU A 231 2.75 6.85 -2.17
C LEU A 231 2.45 7.98 -3.15
N ASN A 232 1.52 7.79 -4.09
CA ASN A 232 1.17 8.83 -5.07
C ASN A 232 -0.25 8.68 -5.63
N ILE A 233 -0.70 9.72 -6.31
CA ILE A 233 -1.80 9.66 -7.27
C ILE A 233 -1.25 10.13 -8.61
N ALA A 234 -1.17 9.24 -9.60
CA ALA A 234 -0.94 9.61 -10.98
C ALA A 234 -2.26 10.06 -11.63
N VAL A 235 -2.16 10.86 -12.69
CA VAL A 235 -3.30 11.34 -13.47
C VAL A 235 -3.12 10.87 -14.93
N GLY A 236 -4.11 10.15 -15.43
CA GLY A 236 -4.07 9.64 -16.80
C GLY A 236 -2.99 8.58 -17.00
N GLY A 237 -2.13 8.80 -17.99
CA GLY A 237 -1.07 7.85 -18.34
C GLY A 237 -1.54 6.65 -19.16
N ASN A 238 -0.61 5.75 -19.47
CA ASN A 238 -0.86 4.59 -20.35
C ASN A 238 -1.92 3.64 -19.78
N TRP A 239 -2.04 3.55 -18.47
CA TRP A 239 -3.04 2.69 -17.83
C TRP A 239 -4.18 3.52 -17.21
N GLY A 240 -3.93 4.42 -16.28
CA GLY A 240 -4.98 5.23 -15.64
C GLY A 240 -5.81 6.05 -16.64
N GLY A 241 -5.22 6.42 -17.79
CA GLY A 241 -5.86 7.17 -18.86
C GLY A 241 -6.48 6.37 -19.98
N GLN A 242 -6.50 5.02 -19.93
CA GLN A 242 -6.99 4.17 -21.04
C GLN A 242 -8.42 4.48 -21.50
N LYS A 243 -9.27 4.97 -20.61
CA LYS A 243 -10.65 5.37 -20.91
C LYS A 243 -10.84 6.89 -20.90
N GLY A 244 -9.74 7.65 -20.92
CA GLY A 244 -9.72 9.10 -20.81
C GLY A 244 -9.54 9.60 -19.38
N VAL A 245 -9.65 10.91 -19.22
CA VAL A 245 -9.60 11.63 -17.94
C VAL A 245 -10.81 12.54 -17.87
N ASP A 246 -11.64 12.40 -16.83
CA ASP A 246 -12.74 13.34 -16.59
C ASP A 246 -12.18 14.62 -15.97
N GLU A 247 -12.30 15.72 -16.69
CA GLU A 247 -11.77 17.01 -16.28
C GLU A 247 -12.55 17.69 -15.15
N ASN A 248 -13.73 17.17 -14.80
CA ASN A 248 -14.67 17.81 -13.87
C ASN A 248 -14.61 17.22 -12.45
N ILE A 249 -13.87 16.14 -12.23
CA ILE A 249 -13.83 15.44 -10.94
C ILE A 249 -12.80 16.00 -9.95
N TRP A 250 -11.90 16.85 -10.41
CA TRP A 250 -10.76 17.33 -9.61
C TRP A 250 -11.16 18.42 -8.61
N PRO A 251 -10.54 18.47 -7.40
CA PRO A 251 -9.42 17.63 -6.94
C PRO A 251 -9.85 16.22 -6.48
N GLN A 252 -8.91 15.26 -6.55
CA GLN A 252 -9.07 13.89 -6.03
C GLN A 252 -8.03 13.61 -4.96
N LYS A 253 -8.40 12.84 -3.93
CA LYS A 253 -7.58 12.63 -2.73
C LYS A 253 -7.40 11.16 -2.41
N MET A 254 -6.18 10.81 -2.00
CA MET A 254 -5.89 9.61 -1.23
C MET A 254 -5.59 10.05 0.21
N GLU A 255 -6.32 9.54 1.17
CA GLU A 255 -6.12 9.80 2.58
C GLU A 255 -5.51 8.58 3.25
N ILE A 256 -4.40 8.76 3.95
CA ILE A 256 -3.66 7.69 4.63
C ILE A 256 -3.70 7.95 6.13
N ASP A 257 -4.24 6.99 6.88
CA ASP A 257 -4.38 7.05 8.34
C ASP A 257 -3.07 6.68 9.03
N TYR A 258 -2.41 5.65 8.56
CA TYR A 258 -1.08 5.29 9.03
C TYR A 258 -0.28 4.52 7.98
N VAL A 259 1.04 4.55 8.17
CA VAL A 259 2.00 3.64 7.55
C VAL A 259 2.79 2.96 8.66
N ARG A 260 2.87 1.63 8.66
CA ARG A 260 3.57 0.84 9.67
C ARG A 260 4.43 -0.23 9.03
N VAL A 261 5.65 -0.35 9.51
CA VAL A 261 6.62 -1.35 9.02
C VAL A 261 7.07 -2.21 10.20
N TYR A 262 7.03 -3.49 9.97
CA TYR A 262 7.36 -4.51 10.96
C TYR A 262 8.47 -5.44 10.42
N GLN A 263 9.41 -5.82 11.30
CA GLN A 263 10.46 -6.81 11.03
C GLN A 263 10.62 -7.82 12.15
#